data_3124c7e6a14d2353214895d9cd49d229
#
_entry.id   3124c7e6a14d2353214895d9cd49d229
#
_cell.length_a   1.000
_cell.length_b   1.000
_cell.length_c   1.000
_cell.angle_alpha   90.00
_cell.angle_beta   90.00
_cell.angle_gamma   90.00
#
_symmetry.space_group_name_H-M   'P 1'
#
loop_
_entity.id
_entity.type
_entity.pdbx_description
1 polymer ?
#
loop_
_entity_poly.entity_id
_entity_poly.type
_entity_poly.pdbx_seq_one_letter_code
_entity_poly.pdbx_strand_id
1 'polypeptide(L)' 'MIEETEVSACLRRSLNRYFKDLDGEQPTKIYDMVLSAMEKPLLIYILDHADGNQTRAAELLGSNRNTLRKKLREHGLSD' A
#
# COMPACT_ATOMS: atom_id res chain seq x y z
N MET A 1 -4.62 6.15 24.01
CA MET A 1 -5.67 5.98 22.98
C MET A 1 -5.12 6.46 21.63
N ILE A 2 -5.34 5.67 20.60
CA ILE A 2 -4.86 5.99 19.26
C ILE A 2 -5.95 6.78 18.53
N GLU A 3 -5.61 7.95 18.04
CA GLU A 3 -6.54 8.72 17.24
C GLU A 3 -6.75 8.04 15.88
N GLU A 4 -8.01 7.97 15.46
CA GLU A 4 -8.32 7.41 14.16
C GLU A 4 -8.15 8.48 13.09
N THR A 5 -7.31 8.20 12.07
CA THR A 5 -7.13 9.07 10.92
C THR A 5 -8.10 8.67 9.81
N GLU A 6 -8.18 9.48 8.76
CA GLU A 6 -8.99 9.12 7.60
C GLU A 6 -8.52 7.80 6.98
N VAL A 7 -7.21 7.59 6.94
CA VAL A 7 -6.64 6.35 6.39
C VAL A 7 -7.03 5.16 7.25
N SER A 8 -6.89 5.28 8.57
CA SER A 8 -7.25 4.19 9.47
C SER A 8 -8.74 3.90 9.45
N ALA A 9 -9.58 4.93 9.36
CA ALA A 9 -11.02 4.75 9.27
C ALA A 9 -11.40 4.05 7.96
N CYS A 10 -10.79 4.43 6.86
CA CYS A 10 -11.02 3.77 5.58
C CYS A 10 -10.62 2.30 5.63
N LEU A 11 -9.47 2.01 6.21
CA LEU A 11 -9.00 0.64 6.36
C LEU A 11 -9.96 -0.19 7.21
N ARG A 12 -10.42 0.36 8.32
CA ARG A 12 -11.36 -0.34 9.20
C ARG A 12 -12.66 -0.67 8.46
N ARG A 13 -13.19 0.30 7.68
CA ARG A 13 -14.41 0.06 6.90
C ARG A 13 -14.19 -1.02 5.84
N SER A 14 -13.05 -0.97 5.18
CA SER A 14 -12.71 -1.97 4.15
C SER A 14 -12.61 -3.36 4.74
N LEU A 15 -11.99 -3.48 5.90
CA LEU A 15 -11.86 -4.77 6.59
C LEU A 15 -13.21 -5.28 7.09
N ASN A 16 -14.07 -4.39 7.57
CA ASN A 16 -15.42 -4.79 7.97
C ASN A 16 -16.17 -5.42 6.80
N ARG A 17 -16.08 -4.81 5.63
CA ARG A 17 -16.72 -5.35 4.42
C ARG A 17 -16.10 -6.69 4.02
N TYR A 18 -14.78 -6.76 4.07
CA TYR A 18 -14.05 -7.98 3.70
C TYR A 18 -14.50 -9.16 4.57
N PHE A 19 -14.56 -8.96 5.90
CA PHE A 19 -14.95 -10.02 6.81
C PHE A 19 -16.41 -10.43 6.65
N LYS A 20 -17.28 -9.48 6.33
CA LYS A 20 -18.67 -9.81 6.04
C LYS A 20 -18.80 -10.65 4.76
N ASP A 21 -18.02 -10.31 3.74
CA ASP A 21 -18.06 -11.02 2.47
C ASP A 21 -17.47 -12.41 2.56
N LEU A 22 -16.59 -12.67 3.54
CA LEU A 22 -16.05 -14.00 3.78
C LEU A 22 -17.08 -14.98 4.29
N ASP A 23 -18.15 -14.47 4.91
CA ASP A 23 -19.25 -15.29 5.40
C ASP A 23 -18.79 -16.46 6.29
N GLY A 24 -17.95 -16.16 7.26
CA GLY A 24 -17.46 -17.14 8.24
C GLY A 24 -16.21 -17.87 7.84
N GLU A 25 -15.72 -17.69 6.62
CA GLU A 25 -14.45 -18.30 6.22
C GLU A 25 -13.29 -17.65 6.94
N GLN A 26 -12.24 -18.44 7.20
CA GLN A 26 -11.05 -17.98 7.88
C GLN A 26 -10.14 -17.28 6.87
N PRO A 27 -9.86 -15.98 7.04
CA PRO A 27 -8.94 -15.32 6.13
C PRO A 27 -7.50 -15.75 6.41
N THR A 28 -6.67 -15.70 5.37
CA THR A 28 -5.25 -15.93 5.48
C THR A 28 -4.51 -14.76 4.87
N LYS A 29 -3.31 -14.48 5.37
CA LYS A 29 -2.43 -13.45 4.81
C LYS A 29 -3.06 -12.06 4.74
N ILE A 30 -3.84 -11.70 5.74
CA ILE A 30 -4.48 -10.37 5.80
C ILE A 30 -3.43 -9.26 5.76
N TYR A 31 -2.32 -9.44 6.47
CA TYR A 31 -1.26 -8.43 6.49
C TYR A 31 -0.74 -8.16 5.08
N ASP A 32 -0.40 -9.23 4.35
CA ASP A 32 0.12 -9.09 2.99
C ASP A 32 -0.91 -8.46 2.05
N MET A 33 -2.17 -8.85 2.20
CA MET A 33 -3.26 -8.32 1.39
C MET A 33 -3.43 -6.81 1.61
N VAL A 34 -3.48 -6.39 2.86
CA VAL A 34 -3.66 -4.98 3.20
C VAL A 34 -2.45 -4.17 2.75
N LEU A 35 -1.25 -4.67 3.03
CA LEU A 35 -0.02 -3.98 2.67
C LEU A 35 0.06 -3.77 1.15
N SER A 36 -0.23 -4.81 0.38
CA SER A 36 -0.20 -4.72 -1.08
C SER A 36 -1.24 -3.74 -1.60
N ALA A 37 -2.44 -3.77 -1.02
CA ALA A 37 -3.52 -2.88 -1.44
C ALA A 37 -3.19 -1.41 -1.18
N MET A 38 -2.42 -1.12 -0.12
CA MET A 38 -2.02 0.23 0.22
C MET A 38 -0.77 0.67 -0.55
N GLU A 39 0.15 -0.24 -0.78
CA GLU A 39 1.41 0.08 -1.44
C GLU A 39 1.23 0.57 -2.86
N LYS A 40 0.41 -0.12 -3.65
CA LYS A 40 0.29 0.22 -5.06
C LYS A 40 -0.15 1.65 -5.30
N PRO A 41 -1.27 2.13 -4.72
CA PRO A 41 -1.66 3.52 -4.92
C PRO A 41 -0.65 4.50 -4.31
N LEU A 42 -0.01 4.13 -3.21
CA LEU A 42 1.02 4.97 -2.61
C LEU A 42 2.20 5.16 -3.58
N LEU A 43 2.68 4.07 -4.16
CA LEU A 43 3.80 4.13 -5.10
C LEU A 43 3.46 4.93 -6.34
N ILE A 44 2.25 4.73 -6.88
CA ILE A 44 1.79 5.48 -8.05
C ILE A 44 1.77 6.97 -7.76
N TYR A 45 1.20 7.35 -6.62
CA TYR A 45 1.09 8.75 -6.24
C TYR A 45 2.47 9.40 -6.07
N ILE A 46 3.36 8.72 -5.36
CA ILE A 46 4.69 9.28 -5.07
C ILE A 46 5.55 9.36 -6.34
N LEU A 47 5.46 8.36 -7.23
CA LEU A 47 6.18 8.42 -8.51
C LEU A 47 5.70 9.59 -9.36
N ASP A 48 4.39 9.81 -9.40
CA ASP A 48 3.83 10.93 -10.14
C ASP A 48 4.30 12.26 -9.55
N HIS A 49 4.28 12.36 -8.24
CA HIS A 49 4.74 13.57 -7.54
C HIS A 49 6.23 13.83 -7.80
N ALA A 50 7.02 12.78 -8.00
CA ALA A 50 8.46 12.87 -8.26
C ALA A 50 8.77 12.94 -9.76
N ASP A 51 7.76 13.11 -10.60
CA ASP A 51 7.90 13.17 -12.07
C ASP A 51 8.62 11.95 -12.63
N GLY A 52 8.37 10.77 -12.06
CA GLY A 52 8.98 9.52 -12.50
C GLY A 52 10.40 9.30 -12.03
N ASN A 53 10.97 10.23 -11.26
CA ASN A 53 12.33 10.11 -10.75
C ASN A 53 12.36 9.17 -9.55
N GLN A 54 12.87 7.96 -9.75
CA GLN A 54 12.86 6.92 -8.72
C GLN A 54 13.72 7.26 -7.52
N THR A 55 14.84 7.94 -7.73
CA THR A 55 15.70 8.37 -6.63
C THR A 55 14.96 9.35 -5.71
N ARG A 56 14.31 10.35 -6.31
CA ARG A 56 13.52 11.31 -5.57
C ARG A 56 12.32 10.65 -4.87
N ALA A 57 11.65 9.74 -5.57
CA ALA A 57 10.52 9.02 -4.99
C ALA A 57 10.95 8.21 -3.76
N ALA A 58 12.10 7.53 -3.85
CA ALA A 58 12.62 6.78 -2.70
C ALA A 58 12.91 7.68 -1.52
N GLU A 59 13.48 8.87 -1.77
CA GLU A 59 13.73 9.84 -0.72
C GLU A 59 12.44 10.29 -0.04
N LEU A 60 11.41 10.58 -0.84
CA LEU A 60 10.12 11.01 -0.31
C LEU A 60 9.48 9.92 0.55
N LEU A 61 9.68 8.66 0.17
CA LEU A 61 9.13 7.51 0.91
C LEU A 61 9.97 7.15 2.13
N GLY A 62 11.16 7.70 2.25
CA GLY A 62 12.06 7.34 3.34
C GLY A 62 12.72 5.98 3.16
N SER A 63 12.87 5.53 1.91
CA SER A 63 13.50 4.26 1.62
C SER A 63 14.64 4.47 0.62
N ASN A 64 15.27 3.38 0.18
CA ASN A 64 16.33 3.50 -0.82
C ASN A 64 15.81 3.09 -2.20
N ARG A 65 16.56 3.47 -3.23
CA ARG A 65 16.16 3.23 -4.61
C ARG A 65 16.00 1.74 -4.94
N ASN A 66 16.87 0.90 -4.40
CA ASN A 66 16.80 -0.54 -4.67
C ASN A 66 15.53 -1.17 -4.10
N THR A 67 15.16 -0.77 -2.89
CA THR A 67 13.91 -1.22 -2.27
C THR A 67 12.71 -0.76 -3.08
N LEU A 68 12.72 0.50 -3.52
CA LEU A 68 11.63 1.05 -4.34
C LEU A 68 11.52 0.29 -5.66
N ARG A 69 12.63 0.03 -6.34
CA ARG A 69 12.60 -0.70 -7.61
C ARG A 69 12.00 -2.08 -7.46
N LYS A 70 12.36 -2.77 -6.38
CA LYS A 70 11.80 -4.09 -6.09
C LYS A 70 10.28 -4.01 -5.91
N LYS A 71 9.82 -3.03 -5.12
CA LYS A 71 8.40 -2.83 -4.88
C LYS A 71 7.64 -2.50 -6.17
N LEU A 72 8.21 -1.66 -7.00
CA LEU A 72 7.60 -1.30 -8.28
C LEU A 72 7.41 -2.52 -9.17
N ARG A 73 8.41 -3.41 -9.21
CA ARG A 73 8.29 -4.64 -9.98
C ARG A 73 7.23 -5.57 -9.42
N GLU A 74 7.18 -5.69 -8.10
CA GLU A 74 6.17 -6.54 -7.43
C GLU A 74 4.75 -6.10 -7.79
N HIS A 75 4.54 -4.81 -7.98
CA HIS A 75 3.22 -4.25 -8.31
C HIS A 75 3.00 -4.06 -9.82
N GLY A 76 3.93 -4.50 -10.65
CA GLY A 76 3.82 -4.34 -12.09
C GLY A 76 3.89 -2.89 -12.56
N LEU A 77 4.55 -2.03 -11.80
CA LEU A 77 4.66 -0.60 -12.09
C LEU A 77 5.95 -0.23 -12.80
N SER A 78 6.84 -1.18 -13.03
CA SER A 78 8.06 -0.97 -13.79
C SER A 78 8.43 -2.23 -14.54
N ASP A 79 9.27 -2.06 -15.54
CA ASP A 79 9.75 -3.17 -16.37
C ASP A 79 10.72 -4.08 -15.66
#